data_2c8fba7aefb0c1d01818a3fa7189b7ea
#
_entry.id   2c8fba7aefb0c1d01818a3fa7189b7ea
#
_cell.length_a   1.000
_cell.length_b   1.000
_cell.length_c   1.000
_cell.angle_alpha   90.00
_cell.angle_beta   90.00
_cell.angle_gamma   90.00
#
_symmetry.space_group_name_H-M   'P 1'
#
loop_
_entity.id
_entity.type
_entity.pdbx_description
1 polymer ?
#
loop_
_entity_poly.entity_id
_entity_poly.type
_entity_poly.pdbx_seq_one_letter_code
_entity_poly.pdbx_strand_id
1 'polypeptide(L)'
;MIRTDIIDSLLDKPYWLIDILPKQVPAGSAGPHRRRLLMKLQEEPSSTLGHTINLIDLDFNGHTNNRRYVSMALICFDGAFLSTHRPDSLSIKFIKESRMGDEIANHTYDTDQPSTFVGKIMNSHGEELCRVVSHWRDKEPLEDISKVNLIRNP
;
A
#
# COMPACT_ATOMS: atom_id res chain seq x y z
N MET A 1 9.48 0.58 -13.08
CA MET A 1 9.63 1.99 -12.66
C MET A 1 8.34 2.36 -11.96
N ILE A 2 8.32 2.36 -10.63
CA ILE A 2 7.17 2.80 -9.84
C ILE A 2 7.02 4.29 -10.14
N ARG A 3 5.85 4.73 -10.57
CA ARG A 3 5.61 6.14 -10.83
C ARG A 3 5.85 6.90 -9.52
N THR A 4 6.95 7.62 -9.47
CA THR A 4 7.35 8.49 -8.36
C THR A 4 6.30 9.55 -8.05
N ASP A 5 5.51 9.94 -9.06
CA ASP A 5 4.41 10.90 -8.95
C ASP A 5 3.31 10.51 -7.93
N ILE A 6 3.06 9.20 -7.71
CA ILE A 6 2.11 8.76 -6.67
C ILE A 6 2.74 8.90 -5.28
N ILE A 7 4.03 8.58 -5.16
CA ILE A 7 4.76 8.65 -3.89
C ILE A 7 5.01 10.12 -3.51
N ASP A 8 5.40 10.96 -4.46
CA ASP A 8 5.66 12.38 -4.23
C ASP A 8 4.39 13.16 -3.88
N SER A 9 3.23 12.81 -4.48
CA SER A 9 1.95 13.42 -4.11
C SER A 9 1.47 13.03 -2.70
N LEU A 10 1.98 11.92 -2.15
CA LEU A 10 1.71 11.48 -0.78
C LEU A 10 2.60 12.19 0.25
N LEU A 11 3.73 12.81 -0.20
CA LEU A 11 4.71 13.44 0.68
C LEU A 11 4.38 14.88 1.05
N ASP A 12 3.58 15.58 0.22
CA ASP A 12 3.26 17.01 0.40
C ASP A 12 2.00 17.27 1.23
N LYS A 13 1.33 16.23 1.74
CA LYS A 13 0.14 16.40 2.58
C LYS A 13 0.45 16.15 4.05
N PRO A 14 -0.15 16.94 4.97
CA PRO A 14 0.04 16.71 6.39
C PRO A 14 -0.39 15.29 6.76
N TYR A 15 0.42 14.64 7.56
CA TYR A 15 0.46 13.20 7.87
C TYR A 15 -0.84 12.53 8.34
N TRP A 16 -1.92 13.25 8.49
CA TRP A 16 -3.19 12.73 9.01
C TRP A 16 -4.31 12.63 7.96
N LEU A 17 -4.04 13.00 6.71
CA LEU A 17 -5.06 12.99 5.64
C LEU A 17 -4.53 12.31 4.36
N ILE A 18 -4.30 10.99 4.42
CA ILE A 18 -4.21 10.20 3.21
C ILE A 18 -5.57 9.53 3.00
N ASP A 19 -6.58 10.33 2.67
CA ASP A 19 -7.73 9.85 1.95
C ASP A 19 -7.32 9.82 0.47
N ILE A 20 -6.99 8.65 -0.04
CA ILE A 20 -6.91 8.45 -1.48
C ILE A 20 -8.33 8.50 -2.00
N LEU A 21 -8.79 9.73 -2.28
CA LEU A 21 -10.04 9.95 -2.96
C LEU A 21 -9.90 9.41 -4.39
N PRO A 22 -10.83 8.58 -4.87
CA PRO A 22 -10.88 8.25 -6.29
C PRO A 22 -11.00 9.55 -7.09
N LYS A 23 -10.23 9.66 -8.17
CA LYS A 23 -10.23 10.81 -9.07
C LYS A 23 -11.67 11.16 -9.45
N GLN A 24 -12.07 12.37 -9.09
CA GLN A 24 -13.17 13.19 -9.58
C GLN A 24 -14.47 12.43 -9.95
N VAL A 25 -15.40 12.43 -8.99
CA VAL A 25 -16.82 12.31 -9.31
C VAL A 25 -17.29 13.67 -9.86
N PRO A 26 -17.94 13.75 -11.03
CA PRO A 26 -18.47 15.01 -11.55
C PRO A 26 -19.41 15.66 -10.53
N ALA A 27 -19.28 16.96 -10.35
CA ALA A 27 -20.18 17.73 -9.50
C ALA A 27 -21.62 17.56 -10.02
N GLY A 28 -22.49 16.93 -9.23
CA GLY A 28 -23.91 16.77 -9.56
C GLY A 28 -24.55 15.42 -9.26
N SER A 29 -23.80 14.39 -8.94
CA SER A 29 -24.39 13.14 -8.46
C SER A 29 -24.57 13.18 -6.94
N ALA A 30 -25.79 12.93 -6.47
CA ALA A 30 -26.06 12.65 -5.06
C ALA A 30 -25.01 11.65 -4.56
N GLY A 31 -24.25 12.01 -3.51
CA GLY A 31 -23.10 11.28 -3.05
C GLY A 31 -23.37 9.77 -3.00
N PRO A 32 -22.50 8.94 -3.54
CA PRO A 32 -22.64 7.51 -3.36
C PRO A 32 -22.59 7.27 -1.85
N HIS A 33 -23.67 6.72 -1.30
CA HIS A 33 -23.57 6.04 -0.02
C HIS A 33 -22.27 5.24 -0.08
N ARG A 34 -21.32 5.51 0.83
CA ARG A 34 -20.12 4.69 1.02
C ARG A 34 -20.65 3.27 1.18
N ARG A 35 -20.73 2.52 0.09
CA ARG A 35 -20.88 1.08 0.16
C ARG A 35 -19.64 0.63 0.92
N ARG A 36 -19.80 0.36 2.19
CA ARG A 36 -18.87 -0.42 2.96
C ARG A 36 -18.82 -1.74 2.22
N LEU A 37 -17.86 -1.88 1.32
CA LEU A 37 -17.58 -3.16 0.69
C LEU A 37 -17.17 -4.07 1.84
N LEU A 38 -18.09 -4.92 2.27
CA LEU A 38 -17.83 -5.98 3.22
C LEU A 38 -17.02 -7.03 2.46
N MET A 39 -15.71 -6.80 2.37
CA MET A 39 -14.78 -7.80 1.89
C MET A 39 -14.69 -8.91 2.91
N LYS A 40 -14.86 -10.14 2.46
CA LYS A 40 -14.55 -11.30 3.28
C LYS A 40 -13.05 -11.57 3.17
N LEU A 41 -12.40 -11.64 4.32
CA LEU A 41 -11.01 -12.08 4.42
C LEU A 41 -11.01 -13.59 4.60
N GLN A 42 -9.95 -14.24 4.13
CA GLN A 42 -9.63 -15.60 4.54
C GLN A 42 -9.36 -15.64 6.05
N GLU A 43 -9.61 -16.76 6.69
CA GLU A 43 -9.42 -16.92 8.14
C GLU A 43 -7.95 -16.81 8.52
N GLU A 44 -7.08 -17.41 7.70
CA GLU A 44 -5.64 -17.39 7.91
C GLU A 44 -4.94 -16.45 6.93
N PRO A 45 -3.84 -15.81 7.35
CA PRO A 45 -3.05 -14.98 6.45
C PRO A 45 -2.34 -15.85 5.42
N SER A 46 -2.34 -15.40 4.16
CA SER A 46 -1.58 -16.04 3.07
C SER A 46 -0.08 -15.80 3.20
N SER A 47 0.32 -14.75 3.89
CA SER A 47 1.73 -14.41 4.17
C SER A 47 1.86 -13.67 5.49
N THR A 48 2.96 -13.94 6.20
CA THR A 48 3.32 -13.23 7.44
C THR A 48 4.79 -12.84 7.39
N LEU A 49 5.08 -11.57 7.63
CA LEU A 49 6.43 -11.03 7.68
C LEU A 49 6.66 -10.23 8.97
N GLY A 50 7.58 -10.72 9.82
CA GLY A 50 7.99 -10.04 11.04
C GLY A 50 9.05 -8.97 10.78
N HIS A 51 9.07 -7.92 11.60
CA HIS A 51 10.06 -6.85 11.58
C HIS A 51 10.24 -6.27 12.97
N THR A 52 11.48 -5.97 13.34
CA THR A 52 11.80 -5.19 14.57
C THR A 52 12.07 -3.76 14.16
N ILE A 53 11.33 -2.82 14.74
CA ILE A 53 11.48 -1.39 14.46
C ILE A 53 12.87 -0.92 14.89
N ASN A 54 13.60 -0.32 13.99
CA ASN A 54 14.93 0.19 14.20
C ASN A 54 15.03 1.69 13.81
N LEU A 55 16.20 2.28 13.99
CA LEU A 55 16.42 3.72 13.82
C LEU A 55 16.00 4.25 12.43
N ILE A 56 16.22 3.46 11.37
CA ILE A 56 15.87 3.90 10.00
C ILE A 56 14.36 3.88 9.71
N ASP A 57 13.58 3.27 10.60
CA ASP A 57 12.15 3.20 10.49
C ASP A 57 11.45 4.42 11.11
N LEU A 58 12.20 5.20 11.90
CA LEU A 58 11.65 6.29 12.70
C LEU A 58 11.59 7.62 11.93
N ASP A 59 10.65 8.45 12.34
CA ASP A 59 10.61 9.87 12.01
C ASP A 59 11.36 10.71 13.06
N PHE A 60 11.34 12.04 12.90
CA PHE A 60 11.98 12.97 13.83
C PHE A 60 11.39 12.97 15.24
N ASN A 61 10.16 12.47 15.41
CA ASN A 61 9.48 12.38 16.70
C ASN A 61 9.79 11.06 17.43
N GLY A 62 10.58 10.17 16.81
CA GLY A 62 10.89 8.85 17.35
C GLY A 62 9.75 7.84 17.21
N HIS A 63 8.78 8.10 16.38
CA HIS A 63 7.71 7.18 16.01
C HIS A 63 7.99 6.53 14.66
N THR A 64 7.44 5.35 14.44
CA THR A 64 7.60 4.70 13.14
C THR A 64 6.98 5.55 12.02
N ASN A 65 7.80 5.85 11.03
CA ASN A 65 7.37 6.65 9.88
C ASN A 65 6.26 5.91 9.11
N ASN A 66 5.17 6.62 8.79
CA ASN A 66 4.03 6.08 8.06
C ASN A 66 4.40 5.39 6.74
N ARG A 67 5.44 5.87 6.05
CA ARG A 67 5.96 5.24 4.82
C ARG A 67 6.47 3.83 5.05
N ARG A 68 7.01 3.55 6.24
CA ARG A 68 7.54 2.22 6.57
C ARG A 68 6.42 1.19 6.68
N TYR A 69 5.28 1.55 7.27
CA TYR A 69 4.11 0.66 7.29
C TYR A 69 3.64 0.29 5.87
N VAL A 70 3.64 1.26 4.95
CA VAL A 70 3.31 1.00 3.54
C VAL A 70 4.32 0.05 2.91
N SER A 71 5.62 0.31 3.10
CA SER A 71 6.68 -0.56 2.58
C SER A 71 6.56 -1.98 3.13
N MET A 72 6.29 -2.13 4.42
CA MET A 72 6.10 -3.44 5.07
C MET A 72 4.90 -4.19 4.51
N ALA A 73 3.80 -3.50 4.20
CA ALA A 73 2.62 -4.11 3.59
C ALA A 73 2.90 -4.59 2.15
N LEU A 74 3.74 -3.88 1.40
CA LEU A 74 4.04 -4.22 0.01
C LEU A 74 5.13 -5.29 -0.13
N ILE A 75 6.06 -5.39 0.82
CA ILE A 75 7.17 -6.35 0.74
C ILE A 75 6.73 -7.81 0.97
N CYS A 76 5.49 -8.03 1.41
CA CYS A 76 4.92 -9.38 1.56
C CYS A 76 4.63 -10.09 0.25
N PHE A 77 4.61 -9.36 -0.86
CA PHE A 77 4.42 -9.93 -2.19
C PHE A 77 5.75 -10.40 -2.75
N ASP A 78 5.76 -11.60 -3.30
CA ASP A 78 6.97 -12.19 -3.86
C ASP A 78 7.38 -11.54 -5.18
N GLY A 79 8.62 -11.83 -5.62
CA GLY A 79 9.16 -11.28 -6.87
C GLY A 79 8.39 -11.73 -8.11
N ALA A 80 7.80 -12.92 -8.12
CA ALA A 80 7.01 -13.42 -9.24
C ALA A 80 5.73 -12.61 -9.39
N PHE A 81 5.00 -12.37 -8.29
CA PHE A 81 3.83 -11.50 -8.28
C PHE A 81 4.20 -10.07 -8.70
N LEU A 82 5.24 -9.50 -8.10
CA LEU A 82 5.68 -8.12 -8.40
C LEU A 82 6.23 -7.96 -9.83
N SER A 83 6.64 -9.05 -10.49
CA SER A 83 7.07 -8.99 -11.90
C SER A 83 5.91 -8.79 -12.87
N THR A 84 4.74 -9.33 -12.54
CA THR A 84 3.54 -9.36 -13.39
C THR A 84 2.47 -8.36 -12.98
N HIS A 85 2.47 -7.91 -11.72
CA HIS A 85 1.45 -7.01 -11.17
C HIS A 85 2.05 -5.69 -10.72
N ARG A 86 1.20 -4.66 -10.66
CA ARG A 86 1.51 -3.36 -10.06
C ARG A 86 0.36 -2.91 -9.17
N PRO A 87 0.63 -2.18 -8.08
CA PRO A 87 -0.45 -1.60 -7.29
C PRO A 87 -1.21 -0.58 -8.14
N ASP A 88 -2.53 -0.69 -8.10
CA ASP A 88 -3.46 0.24 -8.73
C ASP A 88 -3.96 1.27 -7.73
N SER A 89 -4.32 0.81 -6.53
CA SER A 89 -4.69 1.69 -5.43
C SER A 89 -4.32 1.09 -4.08
N LEU A 90 -4.07 1.99 -3.12
CA LEU A 90 -3.82 1.65 -1.72
C LEU A 90 -4.75 2.49 -0.83
N SER A 91 -5.42 1.84 0.10
CA SER A 91 -6.17 2.49 1.18
C SER A 91 -5.53 2.13 2.50
N ILE A 92 -5.13 3.14 3.28
CA ILE A 92 -4.32 2.95 4.49
C ILE A 92 -5.06 3.54 5.68
N LYS A 93 -5.13 2.77 6.76
CA LYS A 93 -5.65 3.21 8.05
C LYS A 93 -4.58 3.04 9.10
N PHE A 94 -4.06 4.15 9.63
CA PHE A 94 -3.19 4.17 10.80
C PHE A 94 -4.06 4.14 12.07
N ILE A 95 -3.74 3.25 13.01
CA ILE A 95 -4.55 2.98 14.20
C ILE A 95 -3.76 3.31 15.46
N LYS A 96 -2.53 2.78 15.55
CA LYS A 96 -1.60 3.00 16.67
C LYS A 96 -0.19 3.20 16.14
N GLU A 97 0.62 3.86 16.90
CA GLU A 97 2.04 4.07 16.61
C GLU A 97 2.89 2.94 17.20
N SER A 98 4.02 2.68 16.57
CA SER A 98 5.09 1.86 17.13
C SER A 98 6.38 2.67 17.29
N ARG A 99 7.28 2.18 18.12
CA ARG A 99 8.53 2.83 18.50
C ARG A 99 9.71 1.91 18.29
N MET A 100 10.89 2.46 18.43
CA MET A 100 12.14 1.71 18.35
C MET A 100 12.12 0.50 19.30
N GLY A 101 12.49 -0.67 18.76
CA GLY A 101 12.54 -1.92 19.49
C GLY A 101 11.24 -2.71 19.52
N ASP A 102 10.12 -2.13 19.06
CA ASP A 102 8.85 -2.86 18.94
C ASP A 102 8.97 -3.97 17.90
N GLU A 103 8.49 -5.15 18.27
CA GLU A 103 8.33 -6.27 17.35
C GLU A 103 6.94 -6.19 16.71
N ILE A 104 6.89 -6.16 15.40
CA ILE A 104 5.67 -6.10 14.63
C ILE A 104 5.65 -7.17 13.55
N ALA A 105 4.46 -7.55 13.09
CA ALA A 105 4.30 -8.47 11.99
C ALA A 105 3.21 -7.96 11.04
N ASN A 106 3.48 -8.04 9.74
CA ASN A 106 2.46 -7.84 8.72
C ASN A 106 1.85 -9.19 8.33
N HIS A 107 0.54 -9.30 8.48
CA HIS A 107 -0.26 -10.43 8.05
C HIS A 107 -1.04 -10.02 6.81
N THR A 108 -0.75 -10.66 5.68
CA THR A 108 -1.45 -10.43 4.41
C THR A 108 -2.54 -11.46 4.21
N TYR A 109 -3.74 -11.01 3.92
CA TYR A 109 -4.92 -11.83 3.70
C TYR A 109 -5.43 -11.66 2.28
N ASP A 110 -5.76 -12.77 1.65
CA ASP A 110 -6.53 -12.77 0.42
C ASP A 110 -7.99 -12.40 0.73
N THR A 111 -8.66 -11.86 -0.27
CA THR A 111 -10.06 -11.46 -0.14
C THR A 111 -10.92 -12.17 -1.18
N ASP A 112 -12.24 -12.04 -1.04
CA ASP A 112 -13.21 -12.51 -2.04
C ASP A 112 -13.24 -11.63 -3.30
N GLN A 113 -12.45 -10.55 -3.34
CA GLN A 113 -12.31 -9.69 -4.50
C GLN A 113 -11.03 -9.98 -5.27
N PRO A 114 -11.09 -10.12 -6.60
CA PRO A 114 -9.89 -10.39 -7.41
C PRO A 114 -8.80 -9.34 -7.18
N SER A 115 -7.55 -9.79 -7.12
CA SER A 115 -6.36 -8.95 -7.02
C SER A 115 -6.43 -7.90 -5.90
N THR A 116 -7.13 -8.24 -4.82
CA THR A 116 -7.33 -7.37 -3.65
C THR A 116 -6.86 -8.08 -2.40
N PHE A 117 -5.98 -7.42 -1.65
CA PHE A 117 -5.37 -7.98 -0.45
C PHE A 117 -5.51 -7.01 0.71
N VAL A 118 -5.56 -7.55 1.92
CA VAL A 118 -5.57 -6.78 3.16
C VAL A 118 -4.34 -7.13 3.98
N GLY A 119 -3.46 -6.16 4.19
CA GLY A 119 -2.35 -6.24 5.13
C GLY A 119 -2.78 -5.70 6.50
N LYS A 120 -2.57 -6.47 7.56
CA LYS A 120 -2.73 -6.02 8.96
C LYS A 120 -1.39 -6.05 9.62
N ILE A 121 -0.90 -4.89 10.04
CA ILE A 121 0.34 -4.79 10.79
C ILE A 121 -0.02 -4.79 12.27
N MET A 122 0.46 -5.82 12.97
CA MET A 122 0.17 -6.11 14.37
C MET A 122 1.44 -5.95 15.21
N ASN A 123 1.29 -5.56 16.47
CA ASN A 123 2.39 -5.65 17.43
C ASN A 123 2.41 -7.03 18.12
N SER A 124 3.44 -7.27 18.94
CA SER A 124 3.60 -8.52 19.71
C SER A 124 2.49 -8.78 20.74
N HIS A 125 1.69 -7.76 21.06
CA HIS A 125 0.53 -7.87 21.97
C HIS A 125 -0.77 -8.19 21.24
N GLY A 126 -0.73 -8.41 19.92
CA GLY A 126 -1.92 -8.69 19.10
C GLY A 126 -2.78 -7.45 18.80
N GLU A 127 -2.23 -6.24 18.97
CA GLU A 127 -2.92 -5.01 18.62
C GLU A 127 -2.60 -4.59 17.19
N GLU A 128 -3.63 -4.18 16.46
CA GLU A 128 -3.49 -3.68 15.10
C GLU A 128 -2.95 -2.25 15.11
N LEU A 129 -1.83 -2.03 14.43
CA LEU A 129 -1.16 -0.74 14.30
C LEU A 129 -1.58 -0.03 13.01
N CYS A 130 -1.66 -0.78 11.93
CA CYS A 130 -1.96 -0.26 10.60
C CYS A 130 -2.68 -1.31 9.76
N ARG A 131 -3.60 -0.87 8.93
CA ARG A 131 -4.30 -1.69 7.94
C ARG A 131 -4.11 -1.10 6.56
N VAL A 132 -3.73 -1.93 5.61
CA VAL A 132 -3.54 -1.56 4.21
C VAL A 132 -4.43 -2.44 3.34
N VAL A 133 -5.31 -1.84 2.55
CA VAL A 133 -6.05 -2.53 1.50
C VAL A 133 -5.39 -2.18 0.18
N SER A 134 -4.93 -3.17 -0.55
CA SER A 134 -4.24 -3.00 -1.82
C SER A 134 -5.02 -3.64 -2.96
N HIS A 135 -5.24 -2.90 -4.02
CA HIS A 135 -5.75 -3.41 -5.29
C HIS A 135 -4.61 -3.43 -6.29
N TRP A 136 -4.53 -4.52 -7.03
CA TRP A 136 -3.46 -4.76 -7.99
C TRP A 136 -4.04 -4.97 -9.37
N ARG A 137 -3.26 -4.67 -10.38
CA ARG A 137 -3.57 -4.95 -11.78
C ARG A 137 -2.37 -5.54 -12.47
N ASP A 138 -2.61 -6.26 -13.55
CA ASP A 138 -1.54 -6.75 -14.41
C ASP A 138 -0.70 -5.58 -14.91
N LYS A 139 0.59 -5.82 -15.03
CA LYS A 139 1.46 -4.92 -15.78
C LYS A 139 1.14 -5.07 -17.26
N GLU A 140 0.95 -3.94 -17.94
CA GLU A 140 0.95 -3.94 -19.39
C GLU A 140 2.30 -4.47 -19.87
N PRO A 141 2.33 -5.29 -20.93
CA PRO A 141 3.57 -5.68 -21.55
C PRO A 141 4.40 -4.42 -21.80
N LEU A 142 5.68 -4.46 -21.44
CA LEU A 142 6.59 -3.39 -21.84
C LEU A 142 6.51 -3.28 -23.36
N GLU A 143 5.99 -2.15 -23.86
CA GLU A 143 6.11 -1.87 -25.29
C GLU A 143 7.58 -1.99 -25.65
N ASP A 144 7.84 -2.72 -26.72
CA ASP A 144 9.19 -2.99 -27.21
C ASP A 144 9.89 -1.64 -27.44
N ILE A 145 10.76 -1.27 -26.50
CA ILE A 145 11.51 0.01 -26.52
C ILE A 145 12.34 0.12 -27.81
N SER A 146 12.56 -0.99 -28.51
CA SER A 146 13.24 -0.99 -29.83
C SER A 146 12.47 -0.20 -30.90
N LYS A 147 11.18 0.06 -30.70
CA LYS A 147 10.33 0.86 -31.61
C LYS A 147 10.27 2.35 -31.27
N VAL A 148 10.86 2.78 -30.17
CA VAL A 148 11.03 4.20 -29.90
C VAL A 148 12.16 4.68 -30.82
N ASN A 149 11.78 5.16 -32.02
CA ASN A 149 12.68 5.86 -32.89
C ASN A 149 13.25 7.05 -32.11
N LEU A 150 14.50 6.93 -31.69
CA LEU A 150 15.32 8.05 -31.31
C LEU A 150 15.34 9.00 -32.53
N ILE A 151 14.49 9.99 -32.52
CA ILE A 151 14.59 11.12 -33.45
C ILE A 151 15.93 11.76 -33.12
N ARG A 152 16.97 11.30 -33.81
CA ARG A 152 18.21 12.04 -33.90
C ARG A 152 17.88 13.28 -34.70
N ASN A 153 17.73 14.40 -34.01
CA ASN A 153 17.80 15.68 -34.68
C ASN A 153 19.21 15.82 -35.31
N PRO A 154 19.26 16.26 -36.56
CA PRO A 154 20.53 16.49 -37.28
C PRO A 154 21.36 17.57 -36.65
#